data_1c98552115ab5c03e30a35c17e044484
#
_entry.id   1c98552115ab5c03e30a35c17e044484
#
_cell.length_a   1.000
_cell.length_b   1.000
_cell.length_c   1.000
_cell.angle_alpha   90.00
_cell.angle_beta   90.00
_cell.angle_gamma   90.00
#
_symmetry.space_group_name_H-M   'P 1'
#
loop_
_entity.id
_entity.type
_entity.pdbx_description
1 polymer ?
#
loop_
_entity_poly.entity_id
_entity_poly.type
_entity_poly.pdbx_seq_one_letter_code
_entity_poly.pdbx_strand_id
1 'polypeptide(L)'
;TNVPIWLLGSSLFSAQLAAKKGLPYVFAGHFAPRFVHDAIALYKREFKPSSVLAKPYVMLALPLVAADTDEEAQYLSTTSKQRVLSLIRGDELWLKPPVETMEGLWSEQERTHVESFLGLSVTGGPASIKHKLEMIVNQLEVDELIFTNDLYDDEKRHRALKILMEIKN
;
A
#
# COMPACT_ATOMS: atom_id res chain seq x y z
N THR A 1 25.11 13.60 13.34
CA THR A 1 23.97 13.71 12.42
C THR A 1 22.81 12.94 13.02
N ASN A 2 21.73 13.64 13.35
CA ASN A 2 20.56 13.04 13.97
C ASN A 2 19.62 12.56 12.86
N VAL A 3 19.74 11.29 12.44
CA VAL A 3 18.87 10.70 11.43
C VAL A 3 17.61 10.16 12.12
N PRO A 4 16.40 10.60 11.74
CA PRO A 4 15.18 10.05 12.29
C PRO A 4 15.06 8.55 12.02
N ILE A 5 14.72 7.77 13.05
CA ILE A 5 14.50 6.32 12.94
C ILE A 5 13.01 6.04 12.95
N TRP A 6 12.56 5.30 11.94
CA TRP A 6 11.19 4.80 11.80
C TRP A 6 11.19 3.28 11.84
N LEU A 7 10.15 2.70 12.41
CA LEU A 7 10.01 1.24 12.41
C LEU A 7 8.96 0.82 11.38
N LEU A 8 9.42 0.14 10.33
CA LEU A 8 8.59 -0.42 9.27
C LEU A 8 8.28 -1.89 9.56
N GLY A 9 7.03 -2.29 9.37
CA GLY A 9 6.65 -3.69 9.42
C GLY A 9 5.19 -3.94 9.06
N SER A 10 4.81 -5.21 8.94
CA SER A 10 3.47 -5.66 8.56
C SER A 10 2.87 -6.66 9.56
N SER A 11 3.32 -6.64 10.81
CA SER A 11 2.93 -7.58 11.84
C SER A 11 2.56 -6.87 13.16
N LEU A 12 1.82 -7.57 14.02
CA LEU A 12 1.52 -7.09 15.37
C LEU A 12 2.80 -6.93 16.21
N PHE A 13 3.82 -7.75 15.97
CA PHE A 13 5.11 -7.64 16.65
C PHE A 13 5.80 -6.31 16.35
N SER A 14 5.88 -5.92 15.08
CA SER A 14 6.50 -4.65 14.68
C SER A 14 5.74 -3.43 15.26
N ALA A 15 4.41 -3.49 15.28
CA ALA A 15 3.55 -2.47 15.88
C ALA A 15 3.83 -2.34 17.39
N GLN A 16 3.87 -3.45 18.11
CA GLN A 16 4.15 -3.45 19.54
C GLN A 16 5.57 -2.96 19.86
N LEU A 17 6.56 -3.35 19.05
CA LEU A 17 7.93 -2.89 19.22
C LEU A 17 8.06 -1.38 19.03
N ALA A 18 7.44 -0.83 17.97
CA ALA A 18 7.41 0.61 17.74
C ALA A 18 6.74 1.37 18.88
N ALA A 19 5.59 0.88 19.35
CA ALA A 19 4.85 1.45 20.47
C ALA A 19 5.67 1.48 21.75
N LYS A 20 6.30 0.37 22.14
CA LYS A 20 7.13 0.26 23.35
C LYS A 20 8.37 1.15 23.31
N LYS A 21 8.93 1.39 22.11
CA LYS A 21 10.11 2.25 21.92
C LYS A 21 9.76 3.72 21.69
N GLY A 22 8.47 4.07 21.57
CA GLY A 22 8.02 5.44 21.28
C GLY A 22 8.54 5.96 19.95
N LEU A 23 8.59 5.10 18.91
CA LEU A 23 9.06 5.43 17.57
C LEU A 23 7.88 5.60 16.61
N PRO A 24 8.02 6.43 15.55
CA PRO A 24 7.05 6.46 14.45
C PRO A 24 6.95 5.07 13.81
N TYR A 25 5.74 4.68 13.44
CA TYR A 25 5.44 3.36 12.87
C TYR A 25 4.96 3.46 11.44
N VAL A 26 5.54 2.65 10.55
CA VAL A 26 5.09 2.49 9.18
C VAL A 26 4.50 1.10 9.01
N PHE A 27 3.21 1.03 8.70
CA PHE A 27 2.60 -0.26 8.34
C PHE A 27 2.79 -0.54 6.85
N ALA A 28 3.42 -1.67 6.53
CA ALA A 28 3.66 -2.11 5.16
C ALA A 28 2.42 -2.82 4.59
N GLY A 29 1.40 -2.04 4.18
CA GLY A 29 0.12 -2.54 3.68
C GLY A 29 0.22 -3.34 2.38
N HIS A 30 1.31 -3.17 1.64
CA HIS A 30 1.61 -3.92 0.42
C HIS A 30 2.12 -5.35 0.67
N PHE A 31 2.30 -5.78 1.94
CA PHE A 31 2.73 -7.13 2.29
C PHE A 31 1.66 -7.94 3.03
N ALA A 32 0.93 -7.33 3.96
CA ALA A 32 -0.03 -8.06 4.79
C ALA A 32 -1.27 -7.22 5.11
N PRO A 33 -2.09 -6.86 4.12
CA PRO A 33 -3.22 -5.94 4.29
C PRO A 33 -4.19 -6.36 5.39
N ARG A 34 -4.38 -7.65 5.62
CA ARG A 34 -5.31 -8.20 6.62
C ARG A 34 -5.03 -7.78 8.06
N PHE A 35 -3.80 -7.40 8.39
CA PHE A 35 -3.41 -7.03 9.76
C PHE A 35 -3.42 -5.53 10.02
N VAL A 36 -3.75 -4.70 9.05
CA VAL A 36 -3.60 -3.24 9.14
C VAL A 36 -4.35 -2.64 10.31
N HIS A 37 -5.63 -2.99 10.49
CA HIS A 37 -6.47 -2.47 11.58
C HIS A 37 -5.91 -2.85 12.96
N ASP A 38 -5.63 -4.14 13.14
CA ASP A 38 -5.14 -4.65 14.43
C ASP A 38 -3.76 -4.08 14.80
N ALA A 39 -2.86 -3.97 13.82
CA ALA A 39 -1.53 -3.44 14.03
C ALA A 39 -1.54 -1.95 14.40
N ILE A 40 -2.32 -1.14 13.66
CA ILE A 40 -2.44 0.30 13.94
C ILE A 40 -3.12 0.53 15.30
N ALA A 41 -4.20 -0.19 15.59
CA ALA A 41 -4.89 -0.10 16.88
C ALA A 41 -3.98 -0.52 18.04
N LEU A 42 -3.21 -1.60 17.87
CA LEU A 42 -2.23 -2.06 18.85
C LEU A 42 -1.14 -1.01 19.10
N TYR A 43 -0.56 -0.46 18.04
CA TYR A 43 0.45 0.58 18.14
C TYR A 43 -0.06 1.80 18.90
N LYS A 44 -1.22 2.35 18.52
CA LYS A 44 -1.82 3.53 19.18
C LYS A 44 -2.12 3.26 20.67
N ARG A 45 -2.70 2.09 20.99
CA ARG A 45 -3.08 1.71 22.36
C ARG A 45 -1.88 1.53 23.27
N GLU A 46 -0.79 0.92 22.79
CA GLU A 46 0.39 0.57 23.60
C GLU A 46 1.53 1.59 23.48
N PHE A 47 1.32 2.69 22.77
CA PHE A 47 2.34 3.71 22.55
C PHE A 47 2.82 4.31 23.87
N LYS A 48 4.14 4.38 24.03
CA LYS A 48 4.82 5.03 25.14
C LYS A 48 5.59 6.23 24.62
N PRO A 49 5.31 7.46 25.10
CA PRO A 49 6.09 8.64 24.73
C PRO A 49 7.58 8.45 24.98
N SER A 50 8.41 9.00 24.10
CA SER A 50 9.87 8.96 24.18
C SER A 50 10.46 10.34 23.94
N SER A 51 11.80 10.44 23.96
CA SER A 51 12.50 11.67 23.54
C SER A 51 12.38 11.96 22.05
N VAL A 52 11.94 10.98 21.24
CA VAL A 52 11.77 11.12 19.79
C VAL A 52 10.36 11.56 19.45
N LEU A 53 9.34 11.03 20.15
CA LEU A 53 7.94 11.19 19.77
C LEU A 53 7.05 11.28 21.02
N ALA A 54 6.27 12.35 21.14
CA ALA A 54 5.36 12.59 22.27
C ALA A 54 3.98 11.91 22.10
N LYS A 55 3.55 11.67 20.85
CA LYS A 55 2.26 11.07 20.48
C LYS A 55 2.48 10.00 19.39
N PRO A 56 1.58 9.02 19.26
CA PRO A 56 1.64 8.07 18.15
C PRO A 56 1.68 8.79 16.81
N TYR A 57 2.48 8.27 15.88
CA TYR A 57 2.54 8.75 14.49
C TYR A 57 2.58 7.55 13.55
N VAL A 58 1.59 7.44 12.68
CA VAL A 58 1.39 6.29 11.79
C VAL A 58 1.50 6.70 10.34
N MET A 59 2.42 6.06 9.62
CA MET A 59 2.46 6.11 8.16
C MET A 59 1.94 4.77 7.61
N LEU A 60 1.12 4.81 6.57
CA LEU A 60 0.63 3.62 5.88
C LEU A 60 1.22 3.53 4.47
N ALA A 61 1.88 2.41 4.18
CA ALA A 61 2.40 2.11 2.85
C ALA A 61 1.39 1.33 2.02
N LEU A 62 1.05 1.83 0.83
CA LEU A 62 0.01 1.30 -0.04
C LEU A 62 0.51 1.12 -1.48
N PRO A 63 0.09 0.06 -2.20
CA PRO A 63 0.25 0.01 -3.64
C PRO A 63 -0.68 1.01 -4.32
N LEU A 64 -0.16 1.72 -5.32
CA LEU A 64 -0.92 2.71 -6.11
C LEU A 64 -0.89 2.37 -7.59
N VAL A 65 -2.07 2.36 -8.22
CA VAL A 65 -2.25 2.32 -9.66
C VAL A 65 -3.23 3.43 -10.05
N ALA A 66 -2.71 4.62 -10.33
CA ALA A 66 -3.52 5.77 -10.77
C ALA A 66 -3.34 5.99 -12.27
N ALA A 67 -4.45 6.25 -12.96
CA ALA A 67 -4.49 6.58 -14.38
C ALA A 67 -5.54 7.67 -14.64
N ASP A 68 -5.71 8.11 -15.90
CA ASP A 68 -6.67 9.16 -16.23
C ASP A 68 -8.13 8.66 -16.11
N THR A 69 -8.37 7.35 -16.28
CA THR A 69 -9.68 6.72 -16.07
C THR A 69 -9.60 5.46 -15.20
N ASP A 70 -10.74 5.04 -14.67
CA ASP A 70 -10.82 3.79 -13.90
C ASP A 70 -10.50 2.56 -14.76
N GLU A 71 -10.94 2.55 -16.02
CA GLU A 71 -10.72 1.46 -16.99
C GLU A 71 -9.22 1.31 -17.28
N GLU A 72 -8.53 2.42 -17.56
CA GLU A 72 -7.09 2.41 -17.78
C GLU A 72 -6.34 1.93 -16.52
N ALA A 73 -6.73 2.39 -15.35
CA ALA A 73 -6.12 1.94 -14.09
C ALA A 73 -6.32 0.44 -13.87
N GLN A 74 -7.50 -0.11 -14.18
CA GLN A 74 -7.75 -1.54 -14.10
C GLN A 74 -6.85 -2.33 -15.06
N TYR A 75 -6.72 -1.88 -16.30
CA TYR A 75 -5.78 -2.47 -17.27
C TYR A 75 -4.34 -2.45 -16.75
N LEU A 76 -3.84 -1.30 -16.32
CA LEU A 76 -2.49 -1.14 -15.78
C LEU A 76 -2.24 -1.98 -14.52
N SER A 77 -3.29 -2.20 -13.69
CA SER A 77 -3.19 -3.01 -12.46
C SER A 77 -2.85 -4.47 -12.71
N THR A 78 -3.04 -4.96 -13.94
CA THR A 78 -2.70 -6.34 -14.31
C THR A 78 -1.20 -6.62 -14.21
N THR A 79 -0.34 -5.60 -14.34
CA THR A 79 1.10 -5.72 -14.06
C THR A 79 1.36 -6.12 -12.60
N SER A 80 0.72 -5.44 -11.64
CA SER A 80 0.84 -5.78 -10.21
C SER A 80 0.25 -7.15 -9.90
N LYS A 81 -0.89 -7.51 -10.53
CA LYS A 81 -1.50 -8.83 -10.39
C LYS A 81 -0.57 -9.95 -10.89
N GLN A 82 0.06 -9.77 -12.06
CA GLN A 82 1.05 -10.71 -12.59
C GLN A 82 2.27 -10.84 -11.67
N ARG A 83 2.76 -9.72 -11.11
CA ARG A 83 3.90 -9.73 -10.19
C ARG A 83 3.58 -10.49 -8.91
N VAL A 84 2.41 -10.26 -8.30
CA VAL A 84 1.97 -10.99 -7.10
C VAL A 84 1.73 -12.47 -7.42
N LEU A 85 1.19 -12.79 -8.59
CA LEU A 85 1.05 -14.17 -9.06
C LEU A 85 2.43 -14.87 -9.17
N SER A 86 3.43 -14.19 -9.75
CA SER A 86 4.81 -14.69 -9.80
C SER A 86 5.38 -14.92 -8.38
N LEU A 87 5.12 -14.01 -7.44
CA LEU A 87 5.51 -14.17 -6.03
C LEU A 87 4.91 -15.43 -5.39
N ILE A 88 3.62 -15.68 -5.62
CA ILE A 88 2.91 -16.86 -5.08
C ILE A 88 3.48 -18.17 -5.65
N ARG A 89 3.87 -18.15 -6.93
CA ARG A 89 4.46 -19.31 -7.62
C ARG A 89 5.94 -19.51 -7.32
N GLY A 90 6.61 -18.55 -6.72
CA GLY A 90 8.07 -18.56 -6.53
C GLY A 90 8.85 -18.28 -7.80
N ASP A 91 8.23 -17.61 -8.77
CA ASP A 91 8.86 -17.20 -10.02
C ASP A 91 9.63 -15.88 -9.85
N GLU A 92 10.36 -15.47 -10.88
CA GLU A 92 11.04 -14.17 -10.94
C GLU A 92 10.04 -12.99 -10.91
N LEU A 93 10.37 -11.96 -10.13
CA LEU A 93 9.49 -10.81 -9.86
C LEU A 93 9.66 -9.65 -10.85
N TRP A 94 9.88 -9.96 -12.12
CA TRP A 94 9.94 -8.95 -13.15
C TRP A 94 8.59 -8.25 -13.36
N LEU A 95 8.60 -6.95 -13.57
CA LEU A 95 7.42 -6.22 -14.04
C LEU A 95 7.15 -6.62 -15.49
N LYS A 96 5.99 -7.20 -15.73
CA LYS A 96 5.51 -7.57 -17.07
C LYS A 96 4.59 -6.49 -17.61
N PRO A 97 4.50 -6.31 -18.96
CA PRO A 97 3.52 -5.43 -19.54
C PRO A 97 2.10 -5.77 -19.06
N PRO A 98 1.20 -4.78 -18.97
CA PRO A 98 -0.19 -5.05 -18.63
C PRO A 98 -0.87 -5.89 -19.72
N VAL A 99 -1.89 -6.64 -19.35
CA VAL A 99 -2.67 -7.52 -20.23
C VAL A 99 -4.15 -7.15 -20.17
N GLU A 100 -4.89 -7.40 -21.26
CA GLU A 100 -6.33 -7.09 -21.34
C GLU A 100 -7.14 -7.86 -20.29
N THR A 101 -6.74 -9.09 -20.00
CA THR A 101 -7.39 -9.93 -19.00
C THR A 101 -6.39 -10.83 -18.28
N MET A 102 -6.67 -11.12 -17.02
CA MET A 102 -5.96 -12.13 -16.25
C MET A 102 -6.56 -13.55 -16.41
N GLU A 103 -7.68 -13.68 -17.13
CA GLU A 103 -8.30 -14.98 -17.41
C GLU A 103 -7.34 -15.89 -18.16
N GLY A 104 -7.26 -17.15 -17.72
CA GLY A 104 -6.32 -18.13 -18.28
C GLY A 104 -4.88 -18.02 -17.78
N LEU A 105 -4.51 -16.93 -17.09
CA LEU A 105 -3.18 -16.76 -16.49
C LEU A 105 -3.10 -17.30 -15.06
N TRP A 106 -4.21 -17.38 -14.36
CA TRP A 106 -4.33 -17.86 -12.98
C TRP A 106 -5.48 -18.85 -12.79
N SER A 107 -5.39 -19.69 -11.77
CA SER A 107 -6.50 -20.48 -11.26
C SER A 107 -7.37 -19.63 -10.32
N GLU A 108 -8.59 -20.09 -10.00
CA GLU A 108 -9.49 -19.39 -9.05
C GLU A 108 -8.86 -19.26 -7.65
N GLN A 109 -8.09 -20.24 -7.22
CA GLN A 109 -7.38 -20.18 -5.95
C GLN A 109 -6.26 -19.13 -5.96
N GLU A 110 -5.48 -19.06 -7.03
CA GLU A 110 -4.44 -18.04 -7.20
C GLU A 110 -5.04 -16.64 -7.29
N ARG A 111 -6.15 -16.48 -8.02
CA ARG A 111 -6.90 -15.22 -8.09
C ARG A 111 -7.26 -14.74 -6.68
N THR A 112 -7.88 -15.60 -5.88
CA THR A 112 -8.27 -15.27 -4.50
C THR A 112 -7.07 -14.82 -3.66
N HIS A 113 -5.93 -15.48 -3.78
CA HIS A 113 -4.70 -15.10 -3.08
C HIS A 113 -4.14 -13.76 -3.57
N VAL A 114 -4.09 -13.52 -4.89
CA VAL A 114 -3.63 -12.25 -5.48
C VAL A 114 -4.52 -11.09 -5.04
N GLU A 115 -5.85 -11.25 -5.12
CA GLU A 115 -6.81 -10.23 -4.71
C GLU A 115 -6.71 -9.92 -3.21
N SER A 116 -6.54 -10.95 -2.38
CA SER A 116 -6.31 -10.77 -0.94
C SER A 116 -5.00 -10.03 -0.64
N PHE A 117 -3.93 -10.34 -1.37
CA PHE A 117 -2.63 -9.67 -1.22
C PHE A 117 -2.69 -8.19 -1.62
N LEU A 118 -3.44 -7.87 -2.68
CA LEU A 118 -3.65 -6.52 -3.18
C LEU A 118 -4.83 -5.78 -2.51
N GLY A 119 -5.37 -6.31 -1.42
CA GLY A 119 -6.59 -5.81 -0.79
C GLY A 119 -6.56 -4.35 -0.31
N LEU A 120 -5.37 -3.76 -0.11
CA LEU A 120 -5.19 -2.34 0.18
C LEU A 120 -4.70 -1.53 -1.03
N SER A 121 -4.64 -2.12 -2.22
CA SER A 121 -4.23 -1.39 -3.42
C SER A 121 -5.23 -0.31 -3.78
N VAL A 122 -4.71 0.91 -3.99
CA VAL A 122 -5.50 2.06 -4.42
C VAL A 122 -5.39 2.15 -5.94
N THR A 123 -6.45 1.72 -6.64
CA THR A 123 -6.50 1.64 -8.11
C THR A 123 -7.68 2.44 -8.64
N GLY A 124 -7.46 3.31 -9.63
CA GLY A 124 -8.53 4.08 -10.28
C GLY A 124 -8.07 5.37 -10.93
N GLY A 125 -9.04 6.10 -11.48
CA GLY A 125 -8.91 7.48 -11.93
C GLY A 125 -8.91 8.47 -10.75
N PRO A 126 -8.73 9.78 -11.03
CA PRO A 126 -8.54 10.80 -9.98
C PRO A 126 -9.62 10.81 -8.90
N ALA A 127 -10.91 10.75 -9.30
CA ALA A 127 -12.03 10.79 -8.37
C ALA A 127 -12.08 9.52 -7.48
N SER A 128 -11.88 8.35 -8.08
CA SER A 128 -11.86 7.06 -7.38
C SER A 128 -10.68 6.96 -6.42
N ILE A 129 -9.49 7.44 -6.83
CA ILE A 129 -8.31 7.50 -5.96
C ILE A 129 -8.58 8.41 -4.76
N LYS A 130 -9.05 9.63 -5.00
CA LYS A 130 -9.36 10.59 -3.92
C LYS A 130 -10.32 9.98 -2.89
N HIS A 131 -11.44 9.44 -3.35
CA HIS A 131 -12.43 8.81 -2.48
C HIS A 131 -11.86 7.65 -1.65
N LYS A 132 -11.09 6.75 -2.29
CA LYS A 132 -10.46 5.60 -1.59
C LYS A 132 -9.45 6.06 -0.54
N LEU A 133 -8.63 7.07 -0.84
CA LEU A 133 -7.65 7.60 0.10
C LEU A 133 -8.34 8.27 1.31
N GLU A 134 -9.39 9.06 1.07
CA GLU A 134 -10.17 9.66 2.16
C GLU A 134 -10.81 8.59 3.07
N MET A 135 -11.36 7.53 2.49
CA MET A 135 -11.89 6.40 3.27
C MET A 135 -10.82 5.73 4.14
N ILE A 136 -9.65 5.43 3.55
CA ILE A 136 -8.54 4.78 4.25
C ILE A 136 -8.05 5.66 5.41
N VAL A 137 -7.81 6.95 5.16
CA VAL A 137 -7.34 7.88 6.19
C VAL A 137 -8.35 8.01 7.32
N ASN A 138 -9.65 8.13 7.01
CA ASN A 138 -10.70 8.26 8.01
C ASN A 138 -10.91 6.98 8.83
N GLN A 139 -10.82 5.80 8.20
CA GLN A 139 -11.02 4.52 8.90
C GLN A 139 -9.83 4.11 9.77
N LEU A 140 -8.62 4.38 9.32
CA LEU A 140 -7.39 3.95 10.01
C LEU A 140 -6.77 5.07 10.84
N GLU A 141 -7.23 6.32 10.65
CA GLU A 141 -6.70 7.52 11.32
C GLU A 141 -5.17 7.57 11.24
N VAL A 142 -4.63 7.43 10.02
CA VAL A 142 -3.20 7.53 9.75
C VAL A 142 -2.79 8.97 9.50
N ASP A 143 -1.54 9.30 9.88
CA ASP A 143 -1.00 10.66 9.77
C ASP A 143 -0.38 10.91 8.38
N GLU A 144 0.12 9.85 7.74
CA GLU A 144 0.84 9.97 6.47
C GLU A 144 0.63 8.72 5.59
N LEU A 145 0.67 8.92 4.28
CA LEU A 145 0.62 7.84 3.28
C LEU A 145 1.91 7.83 2.46
N ILE A 146 2.44 6.63 2.22
CA ILE A 146 3.52 6.40 1.27
C ILE A 146 3.08 5.36 0.24
N PHE A 147 3.47 5.54 -1.02
CA PHE A 147 3.00 4.70 -2.10
C PHE A 147 4.12 3.92 -2.76
N THR A 148 3.85 2.65 -3.08
CA THR A 148 4.61 1.89 -4.07
C THR A 148 3.89 1.96 -5.40
N ASN A 149 4.63 2.12 -6.49
CA ASN A 149 4.08 2.27 -7.83
C ASN A 149 4.78 1.30 -8.78
N ASP A 150 4.17 0.12 -8.94
CA ASP A 150 4.67 -0.99 -9.74
C ASP A 150 4.08 -1.01 -11.16
N LEU A 151 3.97 0.15 -11.82
CA LEU A 151 3.58 0.22 -13.23
C LEU A 151 4.75 -0.14 -14.14
N TYR A 152 4.46 -0.85 -15.23
CA TYR A 152 5.48 -1.28 -16.19
C TYR A 152 6.11 -0.10 -16.96
N ASP A 153 5.27 0.83 -17.38
CA ASP A 153 5.65 1.99 -18.21
C ASP A 153 6.03 3.19 -17.34
N ASP A 154 7.19 3.81 -17.62
CA ASP A 154 7.71 4.96 -16.86
C ASP A 154 6.85 6.22 -17.01
N GLU A 155 6.27 6.46 -18.19
CA GLU A 155 5.39 7.62 -18.40
C GLU A 155 4.11 7.47 -17.57
N LYS A 156 3.55 6.25 -17.50
CA LYS A 156 2.40 5.93 -16.66
C LYS A 156 2.74 6.08 -15.17
N ARG A 157 3.94 5.70 -14.74
CA ARG A 157 4.40 5.97 -13.35
C ARG A 157 4.45 7.46 -13.05
N HIS A 158 5.00 8.26 -13.94
CA HIS A 158 5.04 9.72 -13.77
C HIS A 158 3.61 10.32 -13.77
N ARG A 159 2.71 9.82 -14.64
CA ARG A 159 1.32 10.30 -14.67
C ARG A 159 0.59 9.98 -13.36
N ALA A 160 0.77 8.77 -12.82
CA ALA A 160 0.20 8.39 -11.53
C ALA A 160 0.62 9.32 -10.38
N LEU A 161 1.90 9.73 -10.34
CA LEU A 161 2.39 10.70 -9.35
C LEU A 161 1.77 12.09 -9.55
N LYS A 162 1.61 12.54 -10.80
CA LYS A 162 0.92 13.81 -11.10
C LYS A 162 -0.53 13.81 -10.62
N ILE A 163 -1.26 12.72 -10.86
CA ILE A 163 -2.63 12.54 -10.37
C ILE A 163 -2.68 12.70 -8.85
N LEU A 164 -1.75 12.08 -8.10
CA LEU A 164 -1.68 12.26 -6.64
C LEU A 164 -1.49 13.72 -6.24
N MET A 165 -0.66 14.47 -6.96
CA MET A 165 -0.45 15.90 -6.68
C MET A 165 -1.67 16.74 -7.00
N GLU A 166 -2.39 16.41 -8.08
CA GLU A 166 -3.61 17.08 -8.53
C GLU A 166 -4.76 16.89 -7.52
N ILE A 167 -4.94 15.70 -6.97
CA ILE A 167 -6.02 15.41 -6.01
C ILE A 167 -5.74 15.89 -4.58
N LYS A 168 -4.49 16.21 -4.24
CA LYS A 168 -4.10 16.72 -2.92
C LYS A 168 -4.58 18.17 -2.71
N ASN A 169 -4.73 18.94 -3.79
CA ASN A 169 -5.20 20.33 -3.78
C ASN A 169 -6.72 20.38 -3.84
#